data_37ff9132edced8ab30e85d372dbe1679
#
_entry.id   37ff9132edced8ab30e85d372dbe1679
#
_cell.length_a   1.000
_cell.length_b   1.000
_cell.length_c   1.000
_cell.angle_alpha   90.00
_cell.angle_beta   90.00
_cell.angle_gamma   90.00
#
_symmetry.space_group_name_H-M   'P 1'
#
loop_
_entity.id
_entity.type
_entity.pdbx_description
1 polymer ?
#
loop_
_entity_poly.entity_id
_entity_poly.type
_entity_poly.pdbx_seq_one_letter_code
_entity_poly.pdbx_strand_id
1 'polypeptide(L)'
;MKQNLQIVGTTRIFAKEINGKTLYSTSISSKKQDGTYDKMYISVQLPKDMAVQNKTDITILEGFISFYKNKEGLAMPKIVVMKFDTEQQEEEIPQSDLPF
;
A
#
# COMPACT_ATOMS: atom_id res chain seq x y z
N MET A 1 13.63 23.55 -6.90
CA MET A 1 13.69 22.12 -7.11
C MET A 1 12.81 21.39 -6.11
N LYS A 2 12.02 20.47 -6.57
CA LYS A 2 11.17 19.70 -5.69
C LYS A 2 11.84 18.42 -5.31
N GLN A 3 11.70 18.07 -4.05
CA GLN A 3 12.20 16.79 -3.57
C GLN A 3 11.05 16.05 -2.92
N ASN A 4 10.82 14.84 -3.39
CA ASN A 4 9.82 13.98 -2.81
C ASN A 4 10.52 12.88 -2.04
N LEU A 5 9.93 12.54 -0.91
CA LEU A 5 10.41 11.38 -0.19
C LEU A 5 10.06 10.14 -0.98
N GLN A 6 11.05 9.30 -1.19
CA GLN A 6 10.82 8.04 -1.86
C GLN A 6 10.38 7.00 -0.85
N ILE A 7 9.37 6.22 -1.22
CA ILE A 7 8.88 5.15 -0.40
C ILE A 7 9.16 3.85 -1.12
N VAL A 8 9.96 2.98 -0.51
CA VAL A 8 10.27 1.67 -1.07
C VAL A 8 10.17 0.65 0.04
N GLY A 9 10.01 -0.61 -0.34
CA GLY A 9 9.99 -1.68 0.62
C GLY A 9 8.75 -2.54 0.49
N THR A 10 8.68 -3.55 1.32
CA THR A 10 7.59 -4.52 1.29
C THR A 10 6.55 -4.16 2.34
N THR A 11 5.29 -4.18 1.94
CA THR A 11 4.21 -3.90 2.85
C THR A 11 2.98 -4.68 2.43
N ARG A 12 2.05 -4.84 3.37
CA ARG A 12 0.80 -5.54 3.09
C ARG A 12 -0.27 -4.53 2.74
N ILE A 13 -0.93 -4.77 1.62
CA ILE A 13 -1.98 -3.89 1.14
C ILE A 13 -3.32 -4.46 1.57
N PHE A 14 -4.16 -3.62 2.12
CA PHE A 14 -5.53 -3.95 2.46
C PHE A 14 -6.45 -3.28 1.46
N ALA A 15 -7.41 -4.03 0.96
CA ALA A 15 -8.35 -3.53 -0.03
C ALA A 15 -9.75 -3.58 0.57
N LYS A 16 -10.49 -2.51 0.35
CA LYS A 16 -11.86 -2.43 0.84
C LYS A 16 -12.71 -1.80 -0.25
N GLU A 17 -13.86 -2.41 -0.50
CA GLU A 17 -14.76 -1.90 -1.52
C GLU A 17 -15.85 -1.05 -0.88
N ILE A 18 -15.98 0.18 -1.35
CA ILE A 18 -16.99 1.11 -0.85
C ILE A 18 -17.65 1.75 -2.06
N ASN A 19 -18.96 1.59 -2.17
CA ASN A 19 -19.75 2.21 -3.24
C ASN A 19 -19.18 1.91 -4.63
N GLY A 20 -18.77 0.65 -4.84
CA GLY A 20 -18.27 0.24 -6.14
C GLY A 20 -16.83 0.62 -6.41
N LYS A 21 -16.16 1.25 -5.47
CA LYS A 21 -14.76 1.62 -5.62
C LYS A 21 -13.92 0.84 -4.64
N THR A 22 -12.75 0.44 -5.09
CA THR A 22 -11.81 -0.25 -4.22
C THR A 22 -10.81 0.76 -3.68
N LEU A 23 -10.73 0.81 -2.36
CA LEU A 23 -9.78 1.67 -1.66
C LEU A 23 -8.69 0.82 -1.07
N TYR A 24 -7.46 1.28 -1.21
CA TYR A 24 -6.30 0.55 -0.71
C TYR A 24 -5.67 1.32 0.43
N SER A 25 -5.13 0.56 1.38
CA SER A 25 -4.43 1.14 2.52
C SER A 25 -3.36 0.16 2.96
N THR A 26 -2.45 0.65 3.78
CA THR A 26 -1.47 -0.19 4.42
C THR A 26 -1.31 0.30 5.85
N SER A 27 -0.76 -0.55 6.70
CA SER A 27 -0.55 -0.17 8.08
C SER A 27 0.90 0.23 8.29
N ILE A 28 1.10 1.21 9.13
CA ILE A 28 2.41 1.68 9.53
C ILE A 28 2.50 1.55 11.03
N SER A 29 3.62 1.05 11.53
CA SER A 29 3.84 1.00 12.97
C SER A 29 5.11 1.75 13.30
N SER A 30 5.09 2.34 14.47
CA SER A 30 6.22 3.10 14.98
C SER A 30 6.47 2.67 16.39
N LYS A 31 7.72 2.37 16.72
CA LYS A 31 8.08 1.92 18.04
C LYS A 31 8.24 3.12 18.95
N LYS A 32 7.59 3.07 20.11
CA LYS A 32 7.73 4.13 21.10
C LYS A 32 8.91 3.84 22.01
N GLN A 33 9.26 4.84 22.80
CA GLN A 33 10.37 4.72 23.71
C GLN A 33 10.13 3.67 24.79
N ASP A 34 8.88 3.43 25.13
CA ASP A 34 8.57 2.45 26.17
C ASP A 34 8.47 1.04 25.63
N GLY A 35 8.79 0.82 24.36
CA GLY A 35 8.77 -0.50 23.77
C GLY A 35 7.49 -0.91 23.11
N THR A 36 6.45 -0.11 23.27
CA THR A 36 5.18 -0.40 22.60
C THR A 36 5.18 0.19 21.20
N TYR A 37 4.16 -0.15 20.41
CA TYR A 37 4.07 0.32 19.04
C TYR A 37 2.78 1.09 18.83
N ASP A 38 2.88 2.20 18.13
CA ASP A 38 1.71 2.85 17.55
C ASP A 38 1.48 2.27 16.18
N LYS A 39 0.22 2.14 15.82
CA LYS A 39 -0.14 1.59 14.51
C LYS A 39 -1.23 2.46 13.91
N MET A 40 -1.07 2.76 12.64
CA MET A 40 -2.09 3.51 11.92
C MET A 40 -2.15 3.02 10.49
N TYR A 41 -3.26 3.33 9.84
CA TYR A 41 -3.43 2.99 8.44
C TYR A 41 -3.27 4.25 7.61
N ILE A 42 -2.67 4.07 6.43
CA ILE A 42 -2.45 5.18 5.51
C ILE A 42 -2.98 4.75 4.15
N SER A 43 -3.60 5.69 3.45
CA SER A 43 -4.16 5.41 2.13
C SER A 43 -3.04 5.13 1.14
N VAL A 44 -3.32 4.24 0.20
CA VAL A 44 -2.37 3.87 -0.85
C VAL A 44 -3.06 4.06 -2.19
N GLN A 45 -2.37 4.70 -3.11
CA GLN A 45 -2.83 4.86 -4.48
C GLN A 45 -1.97 3.99 -5.37
N LEU A 46 -2.59 3.01 -6.04
CA LEU A 46 -1.88 2.11 -6.94
C LEU A 46 -1.82 2.72 -8.33
N PRO A 47 -0.90 2.24 -9.19
CA PRO A 47 -0.86 2.71 -10.56
C PRO A 47 -2.18 2.46 -11.27
N LYS A 48 -2.46 3.26 -12.28
CA LYS A 48 -3.69 3.16 -13.05
C LYS A 48 -3.82 1.75 -13.61
N ASP A 49 -5.03 1.21 -13.54
CA ASP A 49 -5.35 -0.11 -14.10
C ASP A 49 -4.65 -1.27 -13.40
N MET A 50 -4.11 -1.01 -12.22
CA MET A 50 -3.52 -2.07 -11.41
C MET A 50 -4.42 -2.33 -10.21
N ALA A 51 -4.49 -3.59 -9.81
CA ALA A 51 -5.29 -3.96 -8.66
C ALA A 51 -4.60 -5.08 -7.91
N VAL A 52 -4.80 -5.11 -6.60
CA VAL A 52 -4.31 -6.21 -5.78
C VAL A 52 -5.45 -6.64 -4.87
N GLN A 53 -5.38 -7.86 -4.42
CA GLN A 53 -6.38 -8.38 -3.53
C GLN A 53 -6.11 -7.95 -2.10
N ASN A 54 -7.15 -8.02 -1.29
CA ASN A 54 -7.01 -7.70 0.11
C ASN A 54 -5.97 -8.59 0.76
N LYS A 55 -5.12 -7.98 1.59
CA LYS A 55 -4.08 -8.69 2.34
C LYS A 55 -3.01 -9.28 1.44
N THR A 56 -2.62 -8.54 0.41
CA THR A 56 -1.56 -8.93 -0.48
C THR A 56 -0.28 -8.18 -0.11
N ASP A 57 0.83 -8.89 -0.02
CA ASP A 57 2.12 -8.25 0.22
C ASP A 57 2.68 -7.79 -1.11
N ILE A 58 3.10 -6.55 -1.16
CA ILE A 58 3.74 -5.99 -2.35
C ILE A 58 5.08 -5.41 -1.96
N THR A 59 5.97 -5.35 -2.94
CA THR A 59 7.24 -4.65 -2.78
C THR A 59 7.17 -3.40 -3.64
N ILE A 60 7.19 -2.24 -2.98
CA ILE A 60 7.15 -0.97 -3.69
C ILE A 60 8.54 -0.68 -4.23
N LEU A 61 8.63 -0.54 -5.53
CA LEU A 61 9.90 -0.23 -6.20
C LEU A 61 10.05 1.27 -6.41
N GLU A 62 8.97 1.97 -6.68
CA GLU A 62 8.95 3.42 -6.79
C GLU A 62 7.67 3.93 -6.18
N GLY A 63 7.78 4.85 -5.25
CA GLY A 63 6.62 5.47 -4.63
C GLY A 63 7.03 6.74 -3.94
N PHE A 64 6.03 7.54 -3.57
CA PHE A 64 6.29 8.77 -2.84
C PHE A 64 5.07 9.11 -2.00
N ILE A 65 5.24 10.07 -1.10
CA ILE A 65 4.17 10.56 -0.23
C ILE A 65 3.52 11.76 -0.89
N SER A 66 2.19 11.74 -0.92
CA SER A 66 1.41 12.88 -1.36
C SER A 66 0.36 13.17 -0.31
N PHE A 67 -0.54 14.10 -0.59
CA PHE A 67 -1.59 14.48 0.34
C PHE A 67 -2.90 14.61 -0.40
N TYR A 68 -3.98 14.34 0.31
CA TYR A 68 -5.32 14.62 -0.19
C TYR A 68 -6.09 15.29 0.94
N LYS A 69 -7.17 15.97 0.61
CA LYS A 69 -8.01 16.60 1.61
C LYS A 69 -9.23 15.74 1.87
N ASN A 70 -9.52 15.52 3.14
CA ASN A 70 -10.70 14.75 3.50
C ASN A 70 -11.92 15.68 3.51
N LYS A 71 -13.05 15.15 3.95
CA LYS A 71 -14.30 15.90 3.93
C LYS A 71 -14.24 17.13 4.81
N GLU A 72 -13.39 17.12 5.81
CA GLU A 72 -13.27 18.22 6.73
C GLU A 72 -12.24 19.24 6.31
N GLY A 73 -11.63 19.03 5.14
CA GLY A 73 -10.62 19.96 4.66
C GLY A 73 -9.24 19.74 5.21
N LEU A 74 -9.04 18.66 5.95
CA LEU A 74 -7.73 18.37 6.52
C LEU A 74 -6.87 17.62 5.51
N ALA A 75 -5.59 17.99 5.46
CA ALA A 75 -4.65 17.31 4.58
C ALA A 75 -4.29 15.97 5.19
N MET A 76 -4.47 14.90 4.43
CA MET A 76 -4.18 13.56 4.87
C MET A 76 -3.11 12.96 3.96
N PRO A 77 -2.15 12.22 4.53
CA PRO A 77 -1.09 11.64 3.72
C PRO A 77 -1.58 10.42 2.98
N LYS A 78 -0.96 10.15 1.85
CA LYS A 78 -1.18 8.91 1.12
C LYS A 78 0.12 8.51 0.45
N ILE A 79 0.28 7.21 0.23
CA ILE A 79 1.42 6.67 -0.49
C ILE A 79 0.99 6.48 -1.93
N VAL A 80 1.72 7.11 -2.86
CA VAL A 80 1.47 6.91 -4.28
C VAL A 80 2.49 5.92 -4.79
N VAL A 81 2.01 4.77 -5.26
CA VAL A 81 2.87 3.70 -5.75
C VAL A 81 2.95 3.81 -7.25
N MET A 82 4.16 3.96 -7.77
CA MET A 82 4.37 4.06 -9.20
C MET A 82 4.74 2.72 -9.80
N LYS A 83 5.52 1.92 -9.09
CA LYS A 83 5.89 0.58 -9.52
C LYS A 83 5.95 -0.34 -8.32
N PHE A 84 5.50 -1.56 -8.50
CA PHE A 84 5.55 -2.54 -7.43
C PHE A 84 5.54 -3.95 -8.00
N ASP A 85 6.00 -4.89 -7.18
CA ASP A 85 5.92 -6.31 -7.45
C ASP A 85 5.08 -6.96 -6.38
N THR A 86 4.45 -8.07 -6.73
CA THR A 86 3.72 -8.87 -5.76
C THR A 86 4.41 -10.20 -5.63
N GLU A 87 4.73 -10.58 -4.40
CA GLU A 87 5.37 -11.86 -4.18
C GLU A 87 4.42 -13.01 -4.30
N GLN A 88 3.16 -12.73 -4.05
CA GLN A 88 2.19 -13.79 -4.08
C GLN A 88 2.00 -14.40 -5.45
N GLN A 89 2.23 -13.62 -6.48
CA GLN A 89 2.06 -14.15 -7.82
C GLN A 89 3.01 -15.29 -8.09
N GLU A 90 4.18 -15.22 -7.55
CA GLU A 90 5.15 -16.25 -7.81
C GLU A 90 4.77 -17.56 -7.19
N GLU A 91 4.11 -17.49 -6.06
CA GLU A 91 3.79 -18.70 -5.35
C GLU A 91 2.64 -19.44 -5.95
N GLU A 92 1.79 -18.75 -6.66
CA GLU A 92 0.65 -19.40 -7.23
C GLU A 92 0.99 -20.26 -8.38
N ILE A 93 2.07 -20.04 -8.95
CA ILE A 93 2.43 -20.79 -10.10
C ILE A 93 2.59 -22.23 -9.82
N PRO A 94 2.87 -22.61 -8.75
CA PRO A 94 2.92 -24.03 -8.48
C PRO A 94 1.58 -24.65 -8.53
N GLN A 95 0.97 -24.46 -8.59
CA GLN A 95 0.03 -24.94 -8.46
C GLN A 95 -0.68 -25.27 -8.95
N SER A 96 -0.15 -24.82 -9.34
CA SER A 96 -0.76 -25.08 -9.53
C SER A 96 -0.87 -25.49 -9.90
N ASP A 97 -0.30 -25.17 -10.07
CA ASP A 97 -0.29 -25.31 -10.28
C ASP A 97 -0.19 -25.87 -10.38
N LEU A 98 0.34 -25.92 -10.65
CA LEU A 98 0.42 -26.10 -10.66
C LEU A 98 0.39 -26.83 -10.73
N PRO A 99 0.66 -27.29 -11.10
CA PRO A 99 0.50 -27.75 -11.10
C PRO A 99 0.42 -28.09 -10.99
N PHE A 100 0.65 -27.65 -11.18
CA PHE A 100 0.58 -27.39 -10.96
C PHE A 100 0.42 -27.54 -10.96
#